data_0057b923198b630023948e52c89d4df6
#
_entry.id   0057b923198b630023948e52c89d4df6
#
_cell.length_a   1.000
_cell.length_b   1.000
_cell.length_c   1.000
_cell.angle_alpha   90.00
_cell.angle_beta   90.00
_cell.angle_gamma   90.00
#
_symmetry.space_group_name_H-M   'P 1'
#
loop_
_entity.id
_entity.type
_entity.pdbx_description
1 polymer ?
#
loop_
_entity_poly.entity_id
_entity_poly.type
_entity_poly.pdbx_seq_one_letter_code
_entity_poly.pdbx_strand_id
1 'polypeptide(L)'
;MKPYEFEQLVCDHYRQKGYRVQTTSASNDYGIDVFAEKKGEKIAVQVKMYGGSTRKVNRQTMMELYGAAAYFDSSKAVLATDGEVLTDAKEVAHKLGIDILFIQPDRKISMPSASSAEWSLADIIWEKYIMPLAGKTLTRDNGKTNRIVNVDWSGIE
;
A
#
# COMPACT_ATOMS: atom_id res chain seq x y z
N MET A 1 -17.31 2.04 5.45
CA MET A 1 -16.19 2.81 6.03
C MET A 1 -16.38 4.28 5.68
N LYS A 2 -16.11 5.14 6.62
CA LYS A 2 -16.16 6.59 6.42
C LYS A 2 -14.80 7.12 5.93
N PRO A 3 -14.73 8.25 5.19
CA PRO A 3 -13.46 8.83 4.74
C PRO A 3 -12.43 9.00 5.87
N TYR A 4 -12.85 9.48 7.03
CA TYR A 4 -11.98 9.62 8.19
C TYR A 4 -11.36 8.28 8.66
N GLU A 5 -12.14 7.20 8.65
CA GLU A 5 -11.63 5.87 9.04
C GLU A 5 -10.58 5.38 8.05
N PHE A 6 -10.75 5.69 6.78
CA PHE A 6 -9.77 5.38 5.74
C PHE A 6 -8.47 6.18 5.91
N GLU A 7 -8.56 7.47 6.24
CA GLU A 7 -7.40 8.29 6.58
C GLU A 7 -6.65 7.73 7.79
N GLN A 8 -7.36 7.23 8.82
CA GLN A 8 -6.72 6.60 9.97
C GLN A 8 -5.95 5.32 9.58
N LEU A 9 -6.45 4.52 8.64
CA LEU A 9 -5.70 3.36 8.13
C LEU A 9 -4.39 3.79 7.47
N VAL A 10 -4.40 4.89 6.72
CA VAL A 10 -3.20 5.47 6.13
C VAL A 10 -2.22 5.93 7.22
N CYS A 11 -2.73 6.62 8.24
CA CYS A 11 -1.93 7.04 9.39
C CYS A 11 -1.28 5.86 10.10
N ASP A 12 -2.04 4.80 10.35
CA ASP A 12 -1.56 3.60 11.04
C ASP A 12 -0.51 2.85 10.22
N HIS A 13 -0.67 2.82 8.89
CA HIS A 13 0.33 2.25 8.00
C HIS A 13 1.70 2.93 8.18
N TYR A 14 1.74 4.26 8.26
CA TYR A 14 2.99 4.99 8.47
C TYR A 14 3.50 4.92 9.91
N ARG A 15 2.62 4.93 10.92
CA ARG A 15 3.00 4.74 12.33
C ARG A 15 3.68 3.40 12.56
N GLN A 16 3.15 2.32 11.98
CA GLN A 16 3.75 0.98 12.05
C GLN A 16 5.15 0.92 11.44
N LYS A 17 5.45 1.77 10.46
CA LYS A 17 6.78 1.92 9.87
C LYS A 17 7.70 2.88 10.64
N GLY A 18 7.25 3.39 11.78
CA GLY A 18 8.03 4.27 12.66
C GLY A 18 8.03 5.74 12.25
N TYR A 19 7.11 6.18 11.39
CA TYR A 19 6.94 7.59 11.06
C TYR A 19 6.14 8.33 12.13
N ARG A 20 6.51 9.56 12.40
CA ARG A 20 5.65 10.52 13.07
C ARG A 20 4.61 11.01 12.07
N VAL A 21 3.33 10.91 12.40
CA VAL A 21 2.23 11.19 11.51
C VAL A 21 1.42 12.37 12.02
N GLN A 22 1.10 13.29 11.13
CA GLN A 22 0.24 14.44 11.37
C GLN A 22 -0.83 14.50 10.29
N THR A 23 -2.10 14.56 10.70
CA THR A 23 -3.22 14.84 9.79
C THR A 23 -3.37 16.36 9.61
N THR A 24 -3.79 16.77 8.43
CA THR A 24 -4.09 18.16 8.14
C THR A 24 -5.52 18.48 8.54
N SER A 25 -5.78 19.74 8.88
CA SER A 25 -7.15 20.24 9.00
C SER A 25 -7.63 20.72 7.61
N ALA A 26 -8.89 20.50 7.29
CA ALA A 26 -9.51 20.70 5.98
C ALA A 26 -9.45 22.09 5.34
N SER A 27 -8.63 23.00 5.86
CA SER A 27 -8.44 24.35 5.32
C SER A 27 -6.95 24.60 5.01
N ASN A 28 -6.65 24.96 3.76
CA ASN A 28 -5.30 25.27 3.27
C ASN A 28 -4.30 24.09 3.22
N ASP A 29 -4.79 22.89 3.09
CA ASP A 29 -3.97 21.67 2.94
C ASP A 29 -3.57 21.34 1.50
N TYR A 30 -4.12 22.09 0.53
CA TYR A 30 -3.91 21.89 -0.90
C TYR A 30 -4.12 20.44 -1.35
N GLY A 31 -5.00 19.71 -0.65
CA GLY A 31 -5.30 18.31 -0.91
C GLY A 31 -4.33 17.30 -0.29
N ILE A 32 -3.43 17.74 0.59
CA ILE A 32 -2.63 16.83 1.43
C ILE A 32 -3.42 16.51 2.70
N ASP A 33 -3.65 15.24 2.95
CA ASP A 33 -4.42 14.77 4.11
C ASP A 33 -3.54 14.33 5.27
N VAL A 34 -2.34 13.81 4.95
CA VAL A 34 -1.41 13.27 5.96
C VAL A 34 0.03 13.68 5.63
N PHE A 35 0.76 14.12 6.65
CA PHE A 35 2.23 14.20 6.61
C PHE A 35 2.83 13.10 7.48
N ALA A 36 3.83 12.40 6.94
CA ALA A 36 4.59 11.39 7.66
C ALA A 36 6.08 11.76 7.63
N GLU A 37 6.71 11.84 8.80
CA GLU A 37 8.10 12.26 8.94
C GLU A 37 8.94 11.21 9.68
N LYS A 38 10.12 10.92 9.17
CA LYS A 38 11.09 10.02 9.78
C LYS A 38 12.50 10.33 9.30
N LYS A 39 13.42 10.58 10.23
CA LYS A 39 14.85 10.78 9.95
C LYS A 39 15.14 11.79 8.82
N GLY A 40 14.41 12.92 8.83
CA GLY A 40 14.59 13.96 7.81
C GLY A 40 13.81 13.73 6.50
N GLU A 41 13.20 12.55 6.31
CA GLU A 41 12.27 12.30 5.24
C GLU A 41 10.88 12.85 5.60
N LYS A 42 10.28 13.63 4.72
CA LYS A 42 8.92 14.14 4.86
C LYS A 42 8.09 13.68 3.67
N ILE A 43 7.05 12.92 3.94
CA ILE A 43 6.12 12.36 2.96
C ILE A 43 4.82 13.15 3.02
N ALA A 44 4.37 13.68 1.88
CA ALA A 44 3.03 14.24 1.73
C ALA A 44 2.10 13.18 1.12
N VAL A 45 1.00 12.89 1.80
CA VAL A 45 0.05 11.87 1.37
C VAL A 45 -1.31 12.50 1.09
N GLN A 46 -1.81 12.29 -0.12
CA GLN A 46 -3.20 12.57 -0.47
C GLN A 46 -4.01 11.27 -0.41
N VAL A 47 -5.19 11.33 0.20
CA VAL A 47 -6.06 10.18 0.41
C VAL A 47 -7.29 10.27 -0.47
N LYS A 48 -7.58 9.24 -1.26
CA LYS A 48 -8.75 9.15 -2.14
C LYS A 48 -9.47 7.82 -1.93
N MET A 49 -10.55 7.85 -1.13
CA MET A 49 -11.42 6.69 -0.93
C MET A 49 -12.47 6.63 -2.04
N TYR A 50 -12.18 5.89 -3.11
CA TYR A 50 -13.02 5.79 -4.31
C TYR A 50 -13.53 4.38 -4.60
N GLY A 51 -13.12 3.37 -3.82
CA GLY A 51 -13.38 1.96 -4.08
C GLY A 51 -14.86 1.57 -4.16
N GLY A 52 -15.76 2.30 -3.50
CA GLY A 52 -17.20 2.10 -3.56
C GLY A 52 -17.92 3.01 -4.57
N SER A 53 -17.20 3.70 -5.46
CA SER A 53 -17.76 4.70 -6.36
C SER A 53 -17.29 4.52 -7.81
N THR A 54 -17.92 5.26 -8.73
CA THR A 54 -17.48 5.35 -10.13
C THR A 54 -16.30 6.32 -10.34
N ARG A 55 -15.87 6.99 -9.28
CA ARG A 55 -14.75 7.94 -9.33
C ARG A 55 -13.43 7.20 -9.52
N LYS A 56 -12.57 7.76 -10.35
CA LYS A 56 -11.23 7.23 -10.64
C LYS A 56 -10.20 8.31 -10.42
N VAL A 57 -9.01 7.91 -10.01
CA VAL A 57 -7.88 8.83 -9.91
C VAL A 57 -7.34 9.10 -11.30
N ASN A 58 -7.29 10.38 -11.66
CA ASN A 58 -6.81 10.85 -12.96
C ASN A 58 -5.45 11.55 -12.84
N ARG A 59 -4.85 11.91 -13.98
CA ARG A 59 -3.56 12.61 -14.05
C ARG A 59 -3.55 13.96 -13.35
N GLN A 60 -4.69 14.67 -13.32
CA GLN A 60 -4.78 15.96 -12.65
C GLN A 60 -4.54 15.82 -11.15
N THR A 61 -5.11 14.81 -10.52
CA THR A 61 -4.86 14.48 -9.10
C THR A 61 -3.37 14.28 -8.83
N MET A 62 -2.64 13.61 -9.71
CA MET A 62 -1.19 13.40 -9.55
C MET A 62 -0.39 14.70 -9.69
N MET A 63 -0.77 15.57 -10.61
CA MET A 63 -0.11 16.87 -10.79
C MET A 63 -0.37 17.80 -9.61
N GLU A 64 -1.60 17.83 -9.10
CA GLU A 64 -1.97 18.61 -7.91
C GLU A 64 -1.21 18.12 -6.67
N LEU A 65 -1.14 16.79 -6.46
CA LEU A 65 -0.37 16.18 -5.38
C LEU A 65 1.12 16.54 -5.47
N TYR A 66 1.70 16.47 -6.65
CA TYR A 66 3.10 16.83 -6.86
C TYR A 66 3.38 18.28 -6.50
N GLY A 67 2.52 19.20 -6.98
CA GLY A 67 2.64 20.62 -6.69
C GLY A 67 2.48 20.92 -5.19
N ALA A 68 1.51 20.30 -4.54
CA ALA A 68 1.29 20.47 -3.09
C ALA A 68 2.46 19.90 -2.26
N ALA A 69 2.97 18.72 -2.62
CA ALA A 69 4.13 18.14 -1.94
C ALA A 69 5.37 19.05 -2.05
N ALA A 70 5.61 19.61 -3.22
CA ALA A 70 6.69 20.58 -3.43
C ALA A 70 6.47 21.86 -2.62
N TYR A 71 5.25 22.38 -2.59
CA TYR A 71 4.90 23.57 -1.80
C TYR A 71 5.19 23.40 -0.30
N PHE A 72 4.93 22.22 0.25
CA PHE A 72 5.19 21.89 1.66
C PHE A 72 6.61 21.33 1.93
N ASP A 73 7.53 21.47 1.00
CA ASP A 73 8.92 20.99 1.13
C ASP A 73 9.00 19.49 1.48
N SER A 74 8.07 18.70 0.95
CA SER A 74 8.07 17.25 1.15
C SER A 74 9.07 16.58 0.21
N SER A 75 9.84 15.63 0.75
CA SER A 75 10.82 14.87 -0.04
C SER A 75 10.16 13.80 -0.90
N LYS A 76 8.92 13.43 -0.58
CA LYS A 76 8.17 12.37 -1.27
C LYS A 76 6.68 12.69 -1.30
N ALA A 77 6.03 12.31 -2.40
CA ALA A 77 4.58 12.38 -2.56
C ALA A 77 4.00 10.98 -2.71
N VAL A 78 2.88 10.73 -2.04
CA VAL A 78 2.17 9.43 -2.07
C VAL A 78 0.68 9.67 -2.27
N LEU A 79 0.09 8.94 -3.20
CA LEU A 79 -1.36 8.82 -3.30
C LEU A 79 -1.80 7.54 -2.60
N ALA A 80 -2.63 7.64 -1.58
CA ALA A 80 -3.28 6.50 -0.92
C ALA A 80 -4.71 6.36 -1.41
N THR A 81 -5.07 5.19 -1.94
CA THR A 81 -6.42 4.97 -2.51
C THR A 81 -6.85 3.51 -2.41
N ASP A 82 -8.16 3.28 -2.38
CA ASP A 82 -8.81 1.98 -2.56
C ASP A 82 -9.48 1.87 -3.95
N GLY A 83 -9.41 2.92 -4.74
CA GLY A 83 -10.06 3.04 -6.05
C GLY A 83 -9.16 2.76 -7.23
N GLU A 84 -9.76 2.83 -8.41
CA GLU A 84 -9.04 2.66 -9.67
C GLU A 84 -8.20 3.91 -9.99
N VAL A 85 -6.96 3.67 -10.43
CA VAL A 85 -6.06 4.71 -10.95
C VAL A 85 -5.95 4.53 -12.47
N LEU A 86 -6.28 5.57 -13.21
CA LEU A 86 -6.22 5.55 -14.67
C LEU A 86 -4.78 5.39 -15.18
N THR A 87 -4.64 4.84 -16.39
CA THR A 87 -3.32 4.57 -17.00
C THR A 87 -2.48 5.84 -17.13
N ASP A 88 -3.08 6.93 -17.60
CA ASP A 88 -2.40 8.23 -17.72
C ASP A 88 -1.96 8.80 -16.36
N ALA A 89 -2.74 8.56 -15.30
CA ALA A 89 -2.35 8.93 -13.94
C ALA A 89 -1.16 8.11 -13.44
N LYS A 90 -1.11 6.81 -13.74
CA LYS A 90 0.04 5.94 -13.40
C LYS A 90 1.31 6.38 -14.12
N GLU A 91 1.20 6.76 -15.39
CA GLU A 91 2.33 7.28 -16.16
C GLU A 91 2.88 8.58 -15.57
N VAL A 92 2.00 9.52 -15.20
CA VAL A 92 2.39 10.76 -14.53
C VAL A 92 3.03 10.47 -13.17
N ALA A 93 2.44 9.59 -12.37
CA ALA A 93 2.99 9.20 -11.06
C ALA A 93 4.40 8.63 -11.21
N HIS A 94 4.61 7.72 -12.15
CA HIS A 94 5.92 7.15 -12.43
C HIS A 94 6.94 8.22 -12.83
N LYS A 95 6.58 9.12 -13.72
CA LYS A 95 7.47 10.19 -14.21
C LYS A 95 7.82 11.20 -13.11
N LEU A 96 6.89 11.53 -12.24
CA LEU A 96 7.08 12.49 -11.16
C LEU A 96 7.59 11.87 -9.84
N GLY A 97 7.79 10.55 -9.80
CA GLY A 97 8.24 9.85 -8.61
C GLY A 97 7.19 9.81 -7.49
N ILE A 98 5.91 9.81 -7.83
CA ILE A 98 4.79 9.68 -6.89
C ILE A 98 4.52 8.20 -6.66
N ASP A 99 4.55 7.75 -5.42
CA ASP A 99 4.14 6.40 -5.07
C ASP A 99 2.62 6.28 -4.97
N ILE A 100 2.11 5.13 -5.35
CA ILE A 100 0.69 4.80 -5.20
C ILE A 100 0.56 3.71 -4.14
N LEU A 101 -0.10 4.03 -3.03
CA LEU A 101 -0.39 3.12 -1.94
C LEU A 101 -1.85 2.64 -2.06
N PHE A 102 -2.04 1.38 -2.44
CA PHE A 102 -3.36 0.77 -2.44
C PHE A 102 -3.69 0.22 -1.06
N ILE A 103 -4.77 0.72 -0.47
CA ILE A 103 -5.31 0.25 0.80
C ILE A 103 -6.69 -0.36 0.54
N GLN A 104 -6.86 -1.62 0.92
CA GLN A 104 -8.14 -2.31 0.82
C GLN A 104 -8.69 -2.54 2.24
N PRO A 105 -9.68 -1.76 2.68
CA PRO A 105 -10.18 -1.78 4.06
C PRO A 105 -10.75 -3.13 4.50
N ASP A 106 -11.31 -3.89 3.58
CA ASP A 106 -12.07 -5.11 3.86
C ASP A 106 -11.38 -6.40 3.42
N ARG A 107 -10.15 -6.34 2.95
CA ARG A 107 -9.37 -7.56 2.91
C ARG A 107 -8.90 -7.92 4.33
N LYS A 108 -9.81 -8.48 5.12
CA LYS A 108 -9.40 -9.64 5.92
C LYS A 108 -8.58 -10.48 4.95
N ILE A 109 -7.34 -10.75 5.28
CA ILE A 109 -6.61 -11.84 4.65
C ILE A 109 -7.42 -13.09 5.03
N SER A 110 -8.53 -13.31 4.32
CA SER A 110 -9.12 -14.62 4.31
C SER A 110 -8.07 -15.44 3.59
N MET A 111 -7.35 -16.24 4.35
CA MET A 111 -6.62 -17.37 3.78
C MET A 111 -7.58 -18.01 2.79
N PRO A 112 -7.21 -18.18 1.52
CA PRO A 112 -8.12 -18.78 0.55
C PRO A 112 -8.65 -20.09 1.14
N SER A 113 -9.96 -20.22 1.21
CA SER A 113 -10.57 -21.48 1.60
C SER A 113 -10.10 -22.50 0.57
N ALA A 114 -9.58 -23.61 1.04
CA ALA A 114 -8.87 -24.60 0.24
C ALA A 114 -9.75 -25.22 -0.87
N SER A 115 -9.98 -24.48 -1.95
CA SER A 115 -10.36 -25.06 -3.22
C SER A 115 -9.06 -25.39 -3.99
N SER A 116 -8.99 -26.57 -4.59
CA SER A 116 -7.78 -27.11 -5.21
C SER A 116 -7.16 -26.22 -6.32
N ALA A 117 -7.95 -25.31 -6.92
CA ALA A 117 -7.50 -24.38 -7.95
C ALA A 117 -6.81 -23.12 -7.38
N GLU A 118 -7.22 -22.65 -6.20
CA GLU A 118 -6.63 -21.48 -5.55
C GLU A 118 -5.26 -21.79 -4.93
N TRP A 119 -5.06 -23.02 -4.49
CA TRP A 119 -3.77 -23.49 -3.98
C TRP A 119 -2.70 -23.58 -5.07
N SER A 120 -3.05 -23.93 -6.29
CA SER A 120 -2.09 -23.99 -7.38
C SER A 120 -1.50 -22.63 -7.74
N LEU A 121 -2.27 -21.56 -7.62
CA LEU A 121 -1.81 -20.18 -7.82
C LEU A 121 -0.93 -19.69 -6.65
N ALA A 122 -1.33 -20.01 -5.42
CA ALA A 122 -0.54 -19.70 -4.23
C ALA A 122 0.79 -20.46 -4.24
N ASP A 123 0.78 -21.70 -4.68
CA ASP A 123 1.97 -22.53 -4.83
C ASP A 123 2.94 -21.96 -5.88
N ILE A 124 2.43 -21.52 -7.02
CA ILE A 124 3.24 -20.91 -8.08
C ILE A 124 3.87 -19.60 -7.62
N ILE A 125 3.11 -18.75 -6.93
CA ILE A 125 3.60 -17.49 -6.37
C ILE A 125 4.67 -17.77 -5.31
N TRP A 126 4.43 -18.75 -4.45
CA TRP A 126 5.34 -19.12 -3.38
C TRP A 126 6.65 -19.70 -3.92
N GLU A 127 6.61 -20.68 -4.81
CA GLU A 127 7.80 -21.31 -5.38
C GLU A 127 8.59 -20.36 -6.27
N LYS A 128 7.90 -19.53 -7.05
CA LYS A 128 8.55 -18.67 -8.05
C LYS A 128 9.11 -17.38 -7.48
N TYR A 129 8.46 -16.81 -6.46
CA TYR A 129 8.78 -15.45 -5.98
C TYR A 129 9.24 -15.37 -4.53
N ILE A 130 8.78 -16.26 -3.66
CA ILE A 130 9.06 -16.20 -2.23
C ILE A 130 10.19 -17.15 -1.83
N MET A 131 10.21 -18.37 -2.32
CA MET A 131 11.27 -19.35 -2.05
C MET A 131 12.68 -18.87 -2.44
N PRO A 132 12.89 -18.27 -3.63
CA PRO A 132 14.21 -17.77 -4.01
C PRO A 132 14.74 -16.66 -3.12
N LEU A 133 13.85 -15.88 -2.48
CA LEU A 133 14.20 -14.79 -1.58
C LEU A 133 14.53 -15.27 -0.16
N ALA A 134 13.98 -16.40 0.25
CA ALA A 134 14.14 -16.92 1.60
C ALA A 134 15.42 -17.78 1.80
N GLY A 135 16.07 -18.23 0.72
CA GLY A 135 17.34 -19.00 0.78
C GLY A 135 17.27 -20.31 1.58
N LYS A 136 16.07 -20.85 1.89
CA LYS A 136 15.88 -21.95 2.82
C LYS A 136 14.79 -22.92 2.41
N THR A 137 14.96 -24.17 2.87
CA THR A 137 14.06 -25.28 2.62
C THR A 137 12.73 -25.07 3.35
N LEU A 138 11.66 -24.96 2.59
CA LEU A 138 10.30 -25.02 3.12
C LEU A 138 9.89 -26.46 3.28
N THR A 139 9.60 -26.86 4.49
CA THR A 139 8.97 -28.17 4.74
C THR A 139 7.46 -28.00 4.68
N ARG A 140 6.84 -28.67 3.73
CA ARG A 140 5.39 -28.86 3.70
C ARG A 140 5.03 -30.09 4.55
N ASP A 141 4.02 -29.92 5.39
CA ASP A 141 3.37 -31.07 5.97
C ASP A 141 2.54 -31.76 4.87
N ASN A 142 2.92 -32.99 4.52
CA ASN A 142 2.23 -33.80 3.53
C ASN A 142 0.92 -34.41 4.05
N GLY A 143 0.42 -33.95 5.18
CA GLY A 143 -0.93 -34.24 5.64
C GLY A 143 -1.97 -33.64 4.68
N LYS A 144 -3.16 -34.17 4.66
CA LYS A 144 -4.28 -33.82 3.76
C LYS A 144 -4.73 -32.33 3.81
N THR A 145 -4.05 -31.49 4.56
CA THR A 145 -4.23 -30.05 4.62
C THR A 145 -2.90 -29.39 4.26
N ASN A 146 -2.85 -28.66 3.16
CA ASN A 146 -1.70 -27.86 2.75
C ASN A 146 -1.41 -26.76 3.79
N ARG A 147 -0.76 -27.10 4.87
CA ARG A 147 -0.38 -26.15 5.93
C ARG A 147 1.11 -25.87 5.81
N ILE A 148 1.46 -24.61 5.70
CA ILE A 148 2.84 -24.15 5.87
C ILE A 148 3.12 -24.16 7.36
N VAL A 149 4.01 -25.05 7.80
CA VAL A 149 4.24 -25.28 9.24
C VAL A 149 5.38 -24.43 9.79
N ASN A 150 6.35 -24.05 8.97
CA ASN A 150 7.47 -23.23 9.46
C ASN A 150 8.21 -22.50 8.34
N VAL A 151 8.54 -21.25 8.57
CA VAL A 151 9.48 -20.47 7.77
C VAL A 151 10.61 -20.03 8.70
N ASP A 152 11.79 -20.62 8.51
CA ASP A 152 12.97 -20.20 9.26
C ASP A 152 13.63 -18.98 8.58
N TRP A 153 13.56 -17.85 9.23
CA TRP A 153 14.12 -16.57 8.78
C TRP A 153 15.56 -16.31 9.29
N SER A 154 16.21 -17.24 9.97
CA SER A 154 17.53 -17.09 10.59
C SER A 154 18.70 -17.05 9.60
N GLY A 155 18.64 -16.32 8.52
CA GLY A 155 19.72 -16.24 7.52
C GLY A 155 19.53 -15.14 6.51
N ILE A 156 18.65 -14.20 6.80
CA ILE A 156 18.53 -12.95 6.05
C ILE A 156 19.26 -11.89 6.88
N GLU A 157 20.50 -11.60 6.52
CA GLU A 157 21.21 -10.39 6.91
C GLU A 157 20.85 -9.25 5.96
#